data_3dce4fd58076e38f4abad161776bc070
#
_entry.id   3dce4fd58076e38f4abad161776bc070
#
_cell.length_a   1.000
_cell.length_b   1.000
_cell.length_c   1.000
_cell.angle_alpha   90.00
_cell.angle_beta   90.00
_cell.angle_gamma   90.00
#
_symmetry.space_group_name_H-M   'P 1'
#
loop_
_entity.id
_entity.type
_entity.pdbx_description
1 polymer ?
#
loop_
_entity_poly.entity_id
_entity_poly.type
_entity_poly.pdbx_seq_one_letter_code
_entity_poly.pdbx_strand_id
1 'polypeptide(L)'
;MRTAVALVCLFLAAALRAQTADPQLLAEINKIKAIDNHSHPPKLVAAGEKDDDFDALPCDPLEPSDPTTITRPANPQYIAAWKALYNYPYNDRSPEHVKELLQSKQKVMQEQGDNYPNWVLDQLGIETELANRMAMGRGLQPPRFRWVPFDDALMYPLKTSSLASETPDRKFFFQRETMLLRRYLKDVGRDSLPSTLPEYVSRVITPVLEMQKKNGAVAIKFEAAYLRSLDFGPSEPIQLVQQVYAHYIKGDIPITHDYTRLQNFLFRYIAREAGRLGLPVHIHTGGGCGTYFMLLGSNPALLESVLNDPSLRKTNFVLLHGGAGPFTKYVNYLLMKPNVYADFSEQTWLISTRKLSEIVRDFLEWYPEKIMFGTDLYPNTPEINWEEIGWQTTQSAREALAIALTGMMQDGEITRERALELAHMALHDNAAKLYGWTEAAK
;
A
#
# COMPACT_ATOMS: atom_id res chain seq x y z
N MET A 1 28.49 -11.48 50.45
CA MET A 1 28.78 -10.98 49.06
C MET A 1 28.47 -11.96 47.95
N ARG A 2 28.68 -13.27 48.06
CA ARG A 2 28.40 -14.25 46.94
C ARG A 2 26.91 -14.44 46.63
N THR A 3 26.01 -14.33 47.60
CA THR A 3 24.54 -14.46 47.42
C THR A 3 23.89 -13.26 46.73
N ALA A 4 24.39 -12.05 46.95
CA ALA A 4 23.87 -10.84 46.33
C ALA A 4 24.22 -10.76 44.81
N VAL A 5 25.39 -11.27 44.42
CA VAL A 5 25.81 -11.32 43.01
C VAL A 5 24.97 -12.32 42.21
N ALA A 6 24.57 -13.45 42.81
CA ALA A 6 23.72 -14.44 42.14
C ALA A 6 22.28 -13.91 41.89
N LEU A 7 21.72 -13.10 42.83
CA LEU A 7 20.40 -12.49 42.65
C LEU A 7 20.42 -11.41 41.57
N VAL A 8 21.47 -10.58 41.49
CA VAL A 8 21.60 -9.54 40.45
C VAL A 8 21.78 -10.18 39.06
N CYS A 9 22.51 -11.30 38.95
CA CYS A 9 22.61 -12.02 37.69
C CYS A 9 21.30 -12.67 37.23
N LEU A 10 20.46 -13.13 38.17
CA LEU A 10 19.13 -13.66 37.84
C LEU A 10 18.15 -12.57 37.39
N PHE A 11 18.18 -11.38 37.98
CA PHE A 11 17.39 -10.25 37.52
C PHE A 11 17.87 -9.68 36.17
N LEU A 12 19.17 -9.65 35.92
CA LEU A 12 19.72 -9.25 34.62
C LEU A 12 19.45 -10.29 33.52
N ALA A 13 19.42 -11.59 33.85
CA ALA A 13 19.04 -12.62 32.88
C ALA A 13 17.53 -12.60 32.54
N ALA A 14 16.67 -12.14 33.44
CA ALA A 14 15.26 -11.91 33.16
C ALA A 14 15.04 -10.67 32.27
N ALA A 15 15.83 -9.62 32.43
CA ALA A 15 15.78 -8.42 31.59
C ALA A 15 16.35 -8.60 30.18
N LEU A 16 17.16 -9.64 29.96
CA LEU A 16 17.76 -9.98 28.67
C LEU A 16 16.98 -11.04 27.88
N ARG A 17 15.81 -11.47 28.32
CA ARG A 17 14.89 -12.26 27.48
C ARG A 17 14.25 -11.35 26.45
N ALA A 18 15.06 -10.91 25.51
CA ALA A 18 14.65 -10.07 24.41
C ALA A 18 13.63 -10.81 23.55
N GLN A 19 12.36 -10.36 23.61
CA GLN A 19 11.39 -10.30 22.52
C GLN A 19 11.56 -11.37 21.43
N THR A 20 11.35 -12.63 21.78
CA THR A 20 11.12 -13.71 20.83
C THR A 20 9.64 -14.04 20.80
N ALA A 21 9.13 -14.38 19.65
CA ALA A 21 7.75 -14.85 19.53
C ALA A 21 7.53 -16.13 20.35
N ASP A 22 6.38 -16.23 21.03
CA ASP A 22 5.90 -17.50 21.55
C ASP A 22 5.68 -18.47 20.37
N PRO A 23 6.37 -19.65 20.33
CA PRO A 23 6.29 -20.53 19.17
C PRO A 23 4.89 -21.08 18.90
N GLN A 24 4.08 -21.31 19.94
CA GLN A 24 2.72 -21.79 19.77
C GLN A 24 1.81 -20.68 19.22
N LEU A 25 1.98 -19.44 19.71
CA LEU A 25 1.24 -18.30 19.16
C LEU A 25 1.59 -18.05 17.70
N LEU A 26 2.88 -18.08 17.34
CA LEU A 26 3.31 -17.96 15.94
C LEU A 26 2.74 -19.08 15.06
N ALA A 27 2.70 -20.31 15.56
CA ALA A 27 2.12 -21.43 14.83
C ALA A 27 0.61 -21.24 14.56
N GLU A 28 -0.14 -20.64 15.50
CA GLU A 28 -1.54 -20.31 15.27
C GLU A 28 -1.71 -19.13 14.30
N ILE A 29 -0.89 -18.07 14.45
CA ILE A 29 -0.88 -16.91 13.53
C ILE A 29 -0.60 -17.33 12.09
N ASN A 30 0.29 -18.32 11.88
CA ASN A 30 0.62 -18.83 10.56
C ASN A 30 -0.53 -19.57 9.86
N LYS A 31 -1.56 -19.99 10.58
CA LYS A 31 -2.76 -20.63 10.01
C LYS A 31 -3.80 -19.63 9.51
N ILE A 32 -3.72 -18.37 9.93
CA ILE A 32 -4.68 -17.33 9.53
C ILE A 32 -4.49 -17.04 8.05
N LYS A 33 -5.55 -17.15 7.27
CA LYS A 33 -5.56 -16.70 5.88
C LYS A 33 -5.74 -15.19 5.88
N ALA A 34 -4.74 -14.47 5.33
CA ALA A 34 -4.71 -13.02 5.39
C ALA A 34 -5.48 -12.36 4.23
N ILE A 35 -5.99 -11.16 4.47
CA ILE A 35 -6.35 -10.22 3.41
C ILE A 35 -5.20 -9.24 3.27
N ASP A 36 -4.59 -9.18 2.09
CA ASP A 36 -3.54 -8.23 1.76
C ASP A 36 -4.18 -6.91 1.30
N ASN A 37 -4.09 -5.89 2.15
CA ASN A 37 -4.76 -4.61 1.93
C ASN A 37 -4.10 -3.75 0.84
N HIS A 38 -2.84 -4.02 0.49
CA HIS A 38 -2.08 -3.21 -0.46
C HIS A 38 -0.95 -3.99 -1.12
N SER A 39 -1.01 -4.07 -2.45
CA SER A 39 -0.03 -4.80 -3.25
C SER A 39 -0.03 -4.32 -4.72
N HIS A 40 1.02 -4.66 -5.46
CA HIS A 40 1.20 -4.38 -6.88
C HIS A 40 1.47 -5.67 -7.67
N PRO A 41 0.52 -6.64 -7.74
CA PRO A 41 0.75 -7.90 -8.44
C PRO A 41 0.79 -7.70 -9.96
N PRO A 42 1.73 -8.34 -10.68
CA PRO A 42 1.74 -8.33 -12.14
C PRO A 42 0.65 -9.26 -12.70
N LYS A 43 0.03 -8.86 -13.84
CA LYS A 43 -0.81 -9.79 -14.61
C LYS A 43 0.05 -10.78 -15.38
N LEU A 44 -0.52 -11.92 -15.74
CA LEU A 44 0.12 -12.84 -16.67
C LEU A 44 0.17 -12.22 -18.08
N VAL A 45 1.37 -12.14 -18.63
CA VAL A 45 1.61 -11.68 -20.01
C VAL A 45 2.23 -12.80 -20.85
N ALA A 46 2.04 -12.75 -22.17
CA ALA A 46 2.73 -13.65 -23.07
C ALA A 46 4.23 -13.36 -23.13
N ALA A 47 5.02 -14.33 -23.55
CA ALA A 47 6.47 -14.16 -23.65
C ALA A 47 6.82 -12.97 -24.57
N GLY A 48 7.58 -12.01 -24.04
CA GLY A 48 7.99 -10.79 -24.74
C GLY A 48 6.99 -9.62 -24.66
N GLU A 49 5.83 -9.81 -24.09
CA GLU A 49 4.89 -8.72 -23.79
C GLU A 49 5.21 -8.04 -22.44
N LYS A 50 4.77 -6.78 -22.31
CA LYS A 50 4.88 -6.00 -21.07
C LYS A 50 3.51 -5.84 -20.41
N ASP A 51 3.53 -5.70 -19.11
CA ASP A 51 2.35 -5.33 -18.32
C ASP A 51 2.21 -3.80 -18.28
N ASP A 52 1.64 -3.21 -19.33
CA ASP A 52 1.47 -1.76 -19.44
C ASP A 52 0.42 -1.18 -18.46
N ASP A 53 -0.42 -2.05 -17.88
CA ASP A 53 -1.44 -1.67 -16.89
C ASP A 53 -0.99 -1.88 -15.44
N PHE A 54 0.29 -2.17 -15.22
CA PHE A 54 0.84 -2.56 -13.92
C PHE A 54 0.63 -1.45 -12.88
N ASP A 55 1.16 -0.26 -13.15
CA ASP A 55 1.20 0.84 -12.18
C ASP A 55 1.02 2.19 -12.87
N ALA A 56 0.43 3.17 -12.16
CA ALA A 56 0.33 4.55 -12.64
C ALA A 56 1.69 5.26 -12.56
N LEU A 57 2.41 5.09 -11.44
CA LEU A 57 3.69 5.75 -11.15
C LEU A 57 4.81 4.71 -10.87
N PRO A 58 5.18 3.85 -11.84
CA PRO A 58 6.16 2.79 -11.60
C PRO A 58 7.54 3.36 -11.25
N CYS A 59 8.21 2.70 -10.30
CA CYS A 59 9.52 3.10 -9.80
C CYS A 59 10.70 2.70 -10.71
N ASP A 60 10.53 1.64 -11.50
CA ASP A 60 11.61 1.04 -12.31
C ASP A 60 12.35 2.01 -13.24
N PRO A 61 11.68 3.01 -13.87
CA PRO A 61 12.35 3.94 -14.77
C PRO A 61 13.03 5.11 -14.08
N LEU A 62 12.91 5.23 -12.76
CA LEU A 62 13.49 6.34 -12.01
C LEU A 62 14.99 6.19 -11.85
N GLU A 63 15.65 7.28 -11.51
CA GLU A 63 17.04 7.24 -11.07
C GLU A 63 17.14 6.36 -9.81
N PRO A 64 17.98 5.29 -9.82
CA PRO A 64 18.00 4.33 -8.73
C PRO A 64 18.52 4.95 -7.44
N SER A 65 17.81 4.67 -6.35
CA SER A 65 18.26 4.94 -4.98
C SER A 65 18.98 3.72 -4.39
N ASP A 66 19.83 3.94 -3.39
CA ASP A 66 20.52 2.84 -2.70
C ASP A 66 19.53 1.98 -1.91
N PRO A 67 19.49 0.65 -2.15
CA PRO A 67 18.60 -0.24 -1.44
C PRO A 67 19.00 -0.38 0.03
N THR A 68 18.02 -0.52 0.92
CA THR A 68 18.27 -0.84 2.33
C THR A 68 18.91 -2.21 2.46
N THR A 69 19.52 -2.52 3.61
CA THR A 69 20.16 -3.82 3.82
C THR A 69 19.21 -5.01 3.62
N ILE A 70 17.94 -4.83 3.96
CA ILE A 70 16.91 -5.89 3.86
C ILE A 70 16.49 -6.13 2.41
N THR A 71 16.41 -5.07 1.60
CA THR A 71 16.00 -5.18 0.20
C THR A 71 17.16 -5.56 -0.75
N ARG A 72 18.39 -5.62 -0.24
CA ARG A 72 19.55 -6.04 -1.06
C ARG A 72 19.43 -7.49 -1.48
N PRO A 73 19.80 -7.82 -2.72
CA PRO A 73 19.79 -9.20 -3.20
C PRO A 73 20.57 -10.19 -2.32
N ALA A 74 21.58 -9.73 -1.57
CA ALA A 74 22.35 -10.56 -0.65
C ALA A 74 21.62 -10.94 0.65
N ASN A 75 20.40 -10.45 0.89
CA ASN A 75 19.64 -10.82 2.08
C ASN A 75 19.36 -12.34 2.08
N PRO A 76 19.78 -13.08 3.14
CA PRO A 76 19.59 -14.53 3.21
C PRO A 76 18.13 -14.98 3.25
N GLN A 77 17.19 -14.09 3.58
CA GLN A 77 15.76 -14.38 3.54
C GLN A 77 15.27 -14.76 2.15
N TYR A 78 15.90 -14.26 1.06
CA TYR A 78 15.53 -14.69 -0.30
C TYR A 78 15.89 -16.15 -0.58
N ILE A 79 17.00 -16.66 -0.01
CA ILE A 79 17.29 -18.09 -0.09
C ILE A 79 16.23 -18.91 0.65
N ALA A 80 15.74 -18.43 1.79
CA ALA A 80 14.62 -19.08 2.51
C ALA A 80 13.33 -19.07 1.69
N ALA A 81 13.03 -17.94 1.01
CA ALA A 81 11.90 -17.85 0.10
C ALA A 81 12.01 -18.84 -1.07
N TRP A 82 13.18 -18.95 -1.71
CA TRP A 82 13.41 -19.90 -2.80
C TRP A 82 13.24 -21.36 -2.36
N LYS A 83 13.70 -21.69 -1.14
CA LYS A 83 13.47 -23.03 -0.57
C LYS A 83 12.00 -23.31 -0.34
N ALA A 84 11.27 -22.35 0.21
CA ALA A 84 9.85 -22.50 0.52
C ALA A 84 9.00 -22.59 -0.75
N LEU A 85 9.24 -21.72 -1.73
CA LEU A 85 8.43 -21.61 -2.94
C LEU A 85 8.80 -22.63 -4.03
N TYR A 86 10.10 -22.93 -4.20
CA TYR A 86 10.60 -23.67 -5.37
C TYR A 86 11.46 -24.88 -5.00
N ASN A 87 11.51 -25.28 -3.73
CA ASN A 87 12.36 -26.39 -3.23
C ASN A 87 13.83 -26.21 -3.57
N TYR A 88 14.34 -24.97 -3.53
CA TYR A 88 15.72 -24.63 -3.83
C TYR A 88 16.68 -25.37 -2.87
N PRO A 89 17.61 -26.23 -3.37
CA PRO A 89 18.35 -27.11 -2.47
C PRO A 89 19.62 -26.48 -1.87
N TYR A 90 20.01 -25.30 -2.35
CA TYR A 90 21.30 -24.68 -2.03
C TYR A 90 21.19 -23.65 -0.91
N ASN A 91 22.37 -23.24 -0.36
CA ASN A 91 22.50 -22.18 0.65
C ASN A 91 23.24 -20.96 0.10
N ASP A 92 23.49 -20.87 -1.19
CA ASP A 92 24.23 -19.82 -1.86
C ASP A 92 23.46 -19.27 -3.07
N ARG A 93 24.09 -18.34 -3.77
CA ARG A 93 23.56 -17.64 -4.94
C ARG A 93 24.56 -17.66 -6.09
N SER A 94 25.27 -18.79 -6.26
CA SER A 94 26.16 -18.92 -7.42
C SER A 94 25.37 -18.81 -8.72
N PRO A 95 25.96 -18.28 -9.80
CA PRO A 95 25.25 -18.12 -11.08
C PRO A 95 24.65 -19.42 -11.60
N GLU A 96 25.32 -20.56 -11.36
CA GLU A 96 24.85 -21.88 -11.74
C GLU A 96 23.56 -22.25 -10.99
N HIS A 97 23.56 -22.07 -9.67
CA HIS A 97 22.40 -22.39 -8.83
C HIS A 97 21.22 -21.43 -9.07
N VAL A 98 21.49 -20.14 -9.31
CA VAL A 98 20.44 -19.20 -9.71
C VAL A 98 19.81 -19.58 -11.06
N LYS A 99 20.60 -20.09 -12.00
CA LYS A 99 20.05 -20.62 -13.27
C LYS A 99 19.08 -21.78 -13.04
N GLU A 100 19.41 -22.70 -12.12
CA GLU A 100 18.50 -23.80 -11.76
C GLU A 100 17.24 -23.29 -11.05
N LEU A 101 17.35 -22.27 -10.18
CA LEU A 101 16.20 -21.60 -9.61
C LEU A 101 15.25 -21.08 -10.67
N LEU A 102 15.77 -20.33 -11.67
CA LEU A 102 14.95 -19.76 -12.74
C LEU A 102 14.25 -20.83 -13.58
N GLN A 103 14.90 -21.97 -13.82
CA GLN A 103 14.28 -23.13 -14.45
C GLN A 103 13.15 -23.70 -13.61
N SER A 104 13.34 -23.82 -12.28
CA SER A 104 12.30 -24.29 -11.36
C SER A 104 11.11 -23.34 -11.31
N LYS A 105 11.35 -22.01 -11.24
CA LYS A 105 10.30 -20.98 -11.32
C LYS A 105 9.50 -21.13 -12.63
N GLN A 106 10.19 -21.19 -13.76
CA GLN A 106 9.54 -21.35 -15.07
C GLN A 106 8.71 -22.62 -15.15
N LYS A 107 9.19 -23.73 -14.59
CA LYS A 107 8.45 -25.00 -14.54
C LYS A 107 7.16 -24.84 -13.75
N VAL A 108 7.21 -24.28 -12.54
CA VAL A 108 6.02 -24.03 -11.73
C VAL A 108 5.04 -23.10 -12.46
N MET A 109 5.51 -22.03 -13.07
CA MET A 109 4.65 -21.13 -13.86
C MET A 109 3.95 -21.87 -15.02
N GLN A 110 4.64 -22.74 -15.70
CA GLN A 110 4.06 -23.56 -16.80
C GLN A 110 3.04 -24.58 -16.27
N GLU A 111 3.34 -25.25 -15.15
CA GLU A 111 2.45 -26.23 -14.53
C GLU A 111 1.17 -25.58 -13.99
N GLN A 112 1.25 -24.38 -13.43
CA GLN A 112 0.11 -23.65 -12.89
C GLN A 112 -0.68 -22.89 -13.97
N GLY A 113 -0.04 -22.49 -15.06
CA GLY A 113 -0.68 -21.74 -16.16
C GLY A 113 -1.40 -20.50 -15.64
N ASP A 114 -2.68 -20.32 -15.99
CA ASP A 114 -3.48 -19.16 -15.56
C ASP A 114 -3.76 -19.13 -14.05
N ASN A 115 -3.59 -20.25 -13.36
CA ASN A 115 -3.74 -20.34 -11.92
C ASN A 115 -2.49 -19.88 -11.13
N TYR A 116 -1.40 -19.56 -11.82
CA TYR A 116 -0.13 -19.21 -11.14
C TYR A 116 -0.26 -18.09 -10.10
N PRO A 117 -0.96 -16.98 -10.35
CA PRO A 117 -1.14 -15.96 -9.31
C PRO A 117 -1.91 -16.47 -8.08
N ASN A 118 -2.92 -17.33 -8.25
CA ASN A 118 -3.62 -17.94 -7.13
C ASN A 118 -2.70 -18.90 -6.35
N TRP A 119 -1.88 -19.69 -7.07
CA TRP A 119 -0.88 -20.55 -6.43
C TRP A 119 0.10 -19.72 -5.57
N VAL A 120 0.55 -18.56 -6.04
CA VAL A 120 1.40 -17.68 -5.24
C VAL A 120 0.68 -17.27 -3.96
N LEU A 121 -0.56 -16.76 -4.03
CA LEU A 121 -1.33 -16.40 -2.84
C LEU A 121 -1.48 -17.57 -1.86
N ASP A 122 -1.66 -18.79 -2.37
CA ASP A 122 -1.75 -19.99 -1.52
C ASP A 122 -0.43 -20.25 -0.77
N GLN A 123 0.72 -20.09 -1.43
CA GLN A 123 2.04 -20.21 -0.80
C GLN A 123 2.28 -19.12 0.27
N LEU A 124 1.74 -17.92 0.05
CA LEU A 124 1.85 -16.79 0.99
C LEU A 124 0.83 -16.88 2.14
N GLY A 125 -0.15 -17.75 2.06
CA GLY A 125 -1.25 -17.81 3.04
C GLY A 125 -2.18 -16.60 2.95
N ILE A 126 -2.33 -16.01 1.76
CA ILE A 126 -3.22 -14.89 1.46
C ILE A 126 -4.51 -15.43 0.85
N GLU A 127 -5.66 -15.02 1.38
CA GLU A 127 -6.99 -15.36 0.87
C GLU A 127 -7.39 -14.41 -0.26
N THR A 128 -7.23 -13.13 -0.02
CA THR A 128 -7.60 -12.07 -0.97
C THR A 128 -6.53 -10.98 -0.96
N GLU A 129 -6.19 -10.48 -2.13
CA GLU A 129 -5.21 -9.42 -2.35
C GLU A 129 -5.85 -8.22 -3.04
N LEU A 130 -5.65 -7.02 -2.49
CA LEU A 130 -6.08 -5.77 -3.11
C LEU A 130 -5.00 -5.30 -4.07
N ALA A 131 -5.29 -5.48 -5.36
CA ALA A 131 -4.37 -5.19 -6.46
C ALA A 131 -4.47 -3.71 -6.88
N ASN A 132 -3.45 -2.94 -6.58
CA ASN A 132 -3.31 -1.56 -7.08
C ASN A 132 -2.80 -1.62 -8.51
N ARG A 133 -3.68 -1.31 -9.47
CA ARG A 133 -3.39 -1.42 -10.90
C ARG A 133 -4.22 -0.42 -11.69
N MET A 134 -3.71 0.03 -12.85
CA MET A 134 -4.51 0.81 -13.79
C MET A 134 -5.66 -0.01 -14.39
N ALA A 135 -5.45 -1.32 -14.58
CA ALA A 135 -6.50 -2.28 -14.94
C ALA A 135 -6.13 -3.68 -14.47
N MET A 136 -7.13 -4.47 -14.13
CA MET A 136 -6.97 -5.91 -13.90
C MET A 136 -6.59 -6.64 -15.20
N GLY A 137 -6.16 -7.88 -15.10
CA GLY A 137 -5.73 -8.65 -16.26
C GLY A 137 -5.79 -10.16 -16.04
N ARG A 138 -5.16 -10.88 -16.99
CA ARG A 138 -5.12 -12.34 -16.96
C ARG A 138 -4.48 -12.85 -15.67
N GLY A 139 -5.11 -13.80 -15.01
CA GLY A 139 -4.69 -14.40 -13.74
C GLY A 139 -5.13 -13.62 -12.49
N LEU A 140 -5.54 -12.36 -12.62
CA LEU A 140 -5.93 -11.50 -11.50
C LEU A 140 -7.46 -11.33 -11.46
N GLN A 141 -8.17 -12.32 -10.90
CA GLN A 141 -9.63 -12.35 -10.91
C GLN A 141 -10.21 -12.43 -9.50
N PRO A 142 -11.40 -11.83 -9.26
CA PRO A 142 -12.16 -12.04 -8.04
C PRO A 142 -12.50 -13.53 -7.85
N PRO A 143 -12.62 -14.00 -6.60
CA PRO A 143 -12.51 -13.24 -5.34
C PRO A 143 -11.07 -13.02 -4.86
N ARG A 144 -10.07 -13.68 -5.45
CA ARG A 144 -8.68 -13.70 -4.98
C ARG A 144 -7.98 -12.36 -5.15
N PHE A 145 -8.25 -11.64 -6.24
CA PHE A 145 -7.71 -10.32 -6.52
C PHE A 145 -8.84 -9.30 -6.64
N ARG A 146 -8.73 -8.21 -5.90
CA ARG A 146 -9.69 -7.11 -5.87
C ARG A 146 -9.05 -5.82 -6.36
N TRP A 147 -9.72 -5.17 -7.29
CA TRP A 147 -9.16 -4.01 -7.97
C TRP A 147 -9.19 -2.74 -7.12
N VAL A 148 -8.06 -2.02 -7.13
CA VAL A 148 -7.91 -0.68 -6.57
C VAL A 148 -7.27 0.21 -7.66
N PRO A 149 -8.05 1.01 -8.41
CA PRO A 149 -7.53 1.93 -9.42
C PRO A 149 -6.81 3.13 -8.82
N PHE A 150 -5.96 3.76 -9.63
CA PHE A 150 -5.24 5.00 -9.32
C PHE A 150 -6.04 6.20 -9.83
N ASP A 151 -6.30 7.19 -8.99
CA ASP A 151 -7.15 8.34 -9.34
C ASP A 151 -6.44 9.71 -9.25
N ASP A 152 -5.12 9.74 -9.06
CA ASP A 152 -4.32 10.96 -9.05
C ASP A 152 -4.51 11.79 -10.34
N ALA A 153 -4.56 11.14 -11.49
CA ALA A 153 -4.74 11.77 -12.79
C ALA A 153 -5.94 12.73 -12.84
N LEU A 154 -7.00 12.42 -12.11
CA LEU A 154 -8.21 13.25 -12.04
C LEU A 154 -8.00 14.59 -11.33
N MET A 155 -6.90 14.73 -10.55
CA MET A 155 -6.51 16.00 -9.92
C MET A 155 -5.73 16.93 -10.86
N TYR A 156 -5.27 16.43 -12.01
CA TYR A 156 -4.34 17.15 -12.90
C TYR A 156 -4.94 17.42 -14.30
N PRO A 157 -6.14 18.07 -14.42
CA PRO A 157 -6.75 18.32 -15.72
C PRO A 157 -6.06 19.40 -16.56
N LEU A 158 -5.22 20.24 -15.96
CA LEU A 158 -4.55 21.35 -16.61
C LEU A 158 -3.12 20.98 -17.00
N LYS A 159 -2.42 21.85 -17.72
CA LYS A 159 -1.01 21.66 -18.06
C LYS A 159 -0.14 21.51 -16.79
N THR A 160 0.67 20.47 -16.75
CA THR A 160 1.53 20.12 -15.62
C THR A 160 3.00 20.50 -15.82
N SER A 161 3.34 21.23 -16.88
CA SER A 161 4.74 21.49 -17.24
C SER A 161 5.55 22.22 -16.16
N SER A 162 4.94 23.13 -15.40
CA SER A 162 5.61 23.77 -14.25
C SER A 162 5.91 22.78 -13.13
N LEU A 163 4.97 21.92 -12.78
CA LEU A 163 5.15 20.89 -11.75
C LEU A 163 6.14 19.81 -12.21
N ALA A 164 6.05 19.40 -13.48
CA ALA A 164 6.92 18.38 -14.09
C ALA A 164 8.39 18.83 -14.17
N SER A 165 8.67 20.15 -14.21
CA SER A 165 10.03 20.66 -14.28
C SER A 165 10.77 20.69 -12.92
N GLU A 166 10.10 20.41 -11.82
CA GLU A 166 10.70 20.48 -10.49
C GLU A 166 11.75 19.39 -10.24
N THR A 167 11.49 18.15 -10.70
CA THR A 167 12.44 17.03 -10.59
C THR A 167 12.35 16.09 -11.80
N PRO A 168 13.41 15.30 -12.10
CA PRO A 168 13.35 14.26 -13.12
C PRO A 168 12.21 13.25 -12.91
N ASP A 169 11.98 12.80 -11.67
CA ASP A 169 10.92 11.86 -11.31
C ASP A 169 9.54 12.44 -11.63
N ARG A 170 9.28 13.70 -11.23
CA ARG A 170 8.01 14.38 -11.53
C ARG A 170 7.79 14.57 -13.02
N LYS A 171 8.85 14.81 -13.79
CA LYS A 171 8.73 14.88 -15.26
C LYS A 171 8.18 13.59 -15.83
N PHE A 172 8.70 12.45 -15.38
CA PHE A 172 8.24 11.13 -15.79
C PHE A 172 6.81 10.88 -15.31
N PHE A 173 6.54 11.08 -14.03
CA PHE A 173 5.23 10.82 -13.42
C PHE A 173 4.10 11.67 -14.03
N PHE A 174 4.29 12.96 -14.25
CA PHE A 174 3.25 13.78 -14.89
C PHE A 174 2.99 13.41 -16.35
N GLN A 175 3.94 12.80 -17.05
CA GLN A 175 3.67 12.19 -18.37
C GLN A 175 2.72 11.01 -18.23
N ARG A 176 2.96 10.13 -17.24
CA ARG A 176 2.10 8.97 -16.94
C ARG A 176 0.69 9.42 -16.55
N GLU A 177 0.57 10.37 -15.64
CA GLU A 177 -0.71 10.94 -15.21
C GLU A 177 -1.50 11.56 -16.39
N THR A 178 -0.81 12.25 -17.28
CA THR A 178 -1.45 12.80 -18.50
C THR A 178 -1.98 11.68 -19.41
N MET A 179 -1.27 10.57 -19.54
CA MET A 179 -1.73 9.41 -20.30
C MET A 179 -2.94 8.74 -19.63
N LEU A 180 -2.90 8.57 -18.33
CA LEU A 180 -3.98 7.98 -17.55
C LEU A 180 -5.26 8.85 -17.61
N LEU A 181 -5.14 10.17 -17.48
CA LEU A 181 -6.28 11.09 -17.66
C LEU A 181 -6.92 10.97 -19.05
N ARG A 182 -6.09 10.86 -20.09
CA ARG A 182 -6.62 10.64 -21.47
C ARG A 182 -7.35 9.31 -21.62
N ARG A 183 -6.88 8.26 -20.95
CA ARG A 183 -7.56 6.98 -20.89
C ARG A 183 -8.92 7.14 -20.21
N TYR A 184 -8.98 7.76 -19.04
CA TYR A 184 -10.22 8.01 -18.31
C TYR A 184 -11.22 8.86 -19.11
N LEU A 185 -10.75 9.86 -19.84
CA LEU A 185 -11.63 10.61 -20.76
C LEU A 185 -12.27 9.70 -21.80
N LYS A 186 -11.49 8.84 -22.45
CA LYS A 186 -12.03 7.89 -23.44
C LYS A 186 -13.00 6.89 -22.81
N ASP A 187 -12.70 6.39 -21.63
CA ASP A 187 -13.51 5.41 -20.91
C ASP A 187 -14.91 5.98 -20.59
N VAL A 188 -15.04 7.31 -20.41
CA VAL A 188 -16.32 8.00 -20.22
C VAL A 188 -16.85 8.64 -21.52
N GLY A 189 -16.34 8.22 -22.69
CA GLY A 189 -16.83 8.65 -24.01
C GLY A 189 -16.50 10.09 -24.38
N ARG A 190 -15.31 10.59 -23.95
CA ARG A 190 -14.88 11.96 -24.24
C ARG A 190 -13.50 12.00 -24.89
N ASP A 191 -13.37 12.90 -25.88
CA ASP A 191 -12.08 13.15 -26.56
C ASP A 191 -11.32 14.33 -25.97
N SER A 192 -11.96 15.17 -25.15
CA SER A 192 -11.38 16.37 -24.58
C SER A 192 -11.95 16.72 -23.22
N LEU A 193 -11.21 17.52 -22.48
CA LEU A 193 -11.66 18.07 -21.19
C LEU A 193 -12.82 19.06 -21.39
N PRO A 194 -13.83 19.04 -20.50
CA PRO A 194 -14.88 20.06 -20.47
C PRO A 194 -14.31 21.47 -20.23
N SER A 195 -15.01 22.48 -20.77
CA SER A 195 -14.55 23.88 -20.64
C SER A 195 -14.81 24.50 -19.26
N THR A 196 -15.63 23.87 -18.43
CA THR A 196 -16.00 24.35 -17.10
C THR A 196 -15.72 23.30 -16.02
N LEU A 197 -15.37 23.75 -14.82
CA LEU A 197 -15.14 22.86 -13.68
C LEU A 197 -16.40 22.05 -13.30
N PRO A 198 -17.62 22.62 -13.23
CA PRO A 198 -18.83 21.83 -12.97
C PRO A 198 -19.05 20.69 -13.97
N GLU A 199 -18.76 20.92 -15.24
CA GLU A 199 -18.81 19.84 -16.24
C GLU A 199 -17.69 18.83 -16.08
N TYR A 200 -16.48 19.25 -15.73
CA TYR A 200 -15.37 18.34 -15.47
C TYR A 200 -15.70 17.37 -14.33
N VAL A 201 -16.17 17.88 -13.20
CA VAL A 201 -16.50 17.02 -12.07
C VAL A 201 -17.71 16.12 -12.35
N SER A 202 -18.76 16.63 -12.99
CA SER A 202 -20.01 15.87 -13.23
C SER A 202 -19.96 14.92 -14.42
N ARG A 203 -19.12 15.20 -15.44
CA ARG A 203 -19.08 14.44 -16.69
C ARG A 203 -17.77 13.67 -16.91
N VAL A 204 -16.78 13.83 -16.02
CA VAL A 204 -15.52 13.08 -16.05
C VAL A 204 -15.31 12.38 -14.72
N ILE A 205 -15.10 13.12 -13.62
CA ILE A 205 -14.72 12.52 -12.32
C ILE A 205 -15.81 11.56 -11.84
N THR A 206 -17.04 12.03 -11.66
CA THR A 206 -18.12 11.17 -11.16
C THR A 206 -18.34 9.93 -12.04
N PRO A 207 -18.46 10.03 -13.39
CA PRO A 207 -18.60 8.85 -14.25
C PRO A 207 -17.40 7.88 -14.22
N VAL A 208 -16.17 8.38 -14.08
CA VAL A 208 -14.99 7.51 -13.93
C VAL A 208 -15.11 6.67 -12.66
N LEU A 209 -15.38 7.28 -11.52
CA LEU A 209 -15.53 6.57 -10.24
C LEU A 209 -16.71 5.58 -10.26
N GLU A 210 -17.84 5.96 -10.87
CA GLU A 210 -19.01 5.07 -11.04
C GLU A 210 -18.68 3.88 -11.95
N MET A 211 -17.94 4.11 -13.03
CA MET A 211 -17.46 3.04 -13.92
C MET A 211 -16.47 2.10 -13.19
N GLN A 212 -15.51 2.64 -12.43
CA GLN A 212 -14.58 1.86 -11.64
C GLN A 212 -15.34 0.98 -10.63
N LYS A 213 -16.29 1.54 -9.87
CA LYS A 213 -17.16 0.80 -8.96
C LYS A 213 -17.94 -0.30 -9.67
N LYS A 214 -18.54 0.00 -10.81
CA LYS A 214 -19.29 -0.97 -11.63
C LYS A 214 -18.40 -2.10 -12.13
N ASN A 215 -17.14 -1.80 -12.44
CA ASN A 215 -16.15 -2.77 -12.91
C ASN A 215 -15.44 -3.53 -11.77
N GLY A 216 -15.89 -3.38 -10.53
CA GLY A 216 -15.45 -4.18 -9.40
C GLY A 216 -14.36 -3.55 -8.53
N ALA A 217 -14.09 -2.25 -8.68
CA ALA A 217 -13.21 -1.54 -7.75
C ALA A 217 -13.77 -1.61 -6.32
N VAL A 218 -12.91 -1.91 -5.36
CA VAL A 218 -13.25 -2.03 -3.93
C VAL A 218 -12.76 -0.84 -3.10
N ALA A 219 -11.82 -0.08 -3.62
CA ALA A 219 -11.26 1.16 -3.10
C ALA A 219 -10.73 1.98 -4.27
N ILE A 220 -10.24 3.21 -4.01
CA ILE A 220 -9.43 4.01 -4.95
C ILE A 220 -8.09 4.35 -4.31
N LYS A 221 -7.05 4.55 -5.11
CA LYS A 221 -5.68 4.84 -4.64
C LYS A 221 -5.22 6.23 -5.07
N PHE A 222 -4.56 6.92 -4.14
CA PHE A 222 -3.77 8.12 -4.40
C PHE A 222 -2.29 7.88 -4.09
N GLU A 223 -1.43 8.23 -5.04
CA GLU A 223 0.02 8.31 -4.93
C GLU A 223 0.49 9.78 -4.89
N ALA A 224 -0.38 10.66 -4.44
CA ALA A 224 -0.16 12.11 -4.43
C ALA A 224 1.18 12.53 -3.79
N ALA A 225 1.71 11.76 -2.83
CA ALA A 225 2.99 12.01 -2.17
C ALA A 225 4.19 12.04 -3.15
N TYR A 226 4.10 11.35 -4.29
CA TYR A 226 5.12 11.39 -5.34
C TYR A 226 5.05 12.65 -6.21
N LEU A 227 3.86 13.25 -6.30
CA LEU A 227 3.55 14.35 -7.21
C LEU A 227 3.54 15.71 -6.48
N ARG A 228 3.16 15.72 -5.21
CA ARG A 228 2.99 16.90 -4.38
C ARG A 228 3.04 16.56 -2.89
N SER A 229 3.03 17.60 -2.04
CA SER A 229 2.76 17.41 -0.61
C SER A 229 1.32 16.94 -0.35
N LEU A 230 1.14 16.10 0.69
CA LEU A 230 -0.17 15.68 1.22
C LEU A 230 -0.91 16.81 1.95
N ASP A 231 -0.33 18.01 2.03
CA ASP A 231 -1.03 19.19 2.52
C ASP A 231 -2.04 19.70 1.48
N PHE A 232 -3.27 19.28 1.61
CA PHE A 232 -4.38 19.76 0.78
C PHE A 232 -5.02 21.05 1.31
N GLY A 233 -4.41 21.70 2.33
CA GLY A 233 -4.89 22.96 2.86
C GLY A 233 -6.36 22.96 3.31
N PRO A 234 -6.96 24.12 3.54
CA PRO A 234 -8.38 24.24 3.82
C PRO A 234 -9.26 24.02 2.56
N SER A 235 -10.57 23.87 2.75
CA SER A 235 -11.53 23.84 1.64
C SER A 235 -11.52 25.15 0.88
N GLU A 236 -11.40 25.09 -0.44
CA GLU A 236 -11.33 26.27 -1.31
C GLU A 236 -12.73 26.77 -1.73
N PRO A 237 -12.94 28.08 -1.82
CA PRO A 237 -14.19 28.63 -2.34
C PRO A 237 -14.44 28.18 -3.78
N ILE A 238 -15.63 27.64 -4.05
CA ILE A 238 -15.97 27.07 -5.36
C ILE A 238 -15.82 28.10 -6.50
N GLN A 239 -16.18 29.34 -6.27
CA GLN A 239 -16.09 30.42 -7.28
C GLN A 239 -14.64 30.64 -7.70
N LEU A 240 -13.72 30.60 -6.76
CA LEU A 240 -12.29 30.78 -7.02
C LEU A 240 -11.72 29.66 -7.89
N VAL A 241 -11.99 28.41 -7.52
CA VAL A 241 -11.46 27.26 -8.28
C VAL A 241 -12.12 27.15 -9.66
N GLN A 242 -13.38 27.58 -9.82
CA GLN A 242 -14.03 27.70 -11.12
C GLN A 242 -13.33 28.73 -12.02
N GLN A 243 -12.95 29.87 -11.47
CA GLN A 243 -12.18 30.89 -12.19
C GLN A 243 -10.79 30.39 -12.61
N VAL A 244 -10.09 29.70 -11.71
CA VAL A 244 -8.79 29.08 -11.99
C VAL A 244 -8.93 28.07 -13.14
N TYR A 245 -9.89 27.14 -13.05
CA TYR A 245 -10.11 26.15 -14.10
C TYR A 245 -10.45 26.84 -15.45
N ALA A 246 -11.41 27.76 -15.47
CA ALA A 246 -11.87 28.45 -16.68
C ALA A 246 -10.77 29.29 -17.34
N HIS A 247 -9.82 29.81 -16.56
CA HIS A 247 -8.67 30.54 -17.07
C HIS A 247 -7.69 29.60 -17.77
N TYR A 248 -7.21 28.59 -17.07
CA TYR A 248 -6.10 27.76 -17.53
C TYR A 248 -6.49 26.62 -18.49
N ILE A 249 -7.77 26.21 -18.54
CA ILE A 249 -8.23 25.19 -19.48
C ILE A 249 -8.07 25.61 -20.94
N LYS A 250 -7.93 26.91 -21.20
CA LYS A 250 -7.68 27.48 -22.52
C LYS A 250 -6.27 27.23 -23.05
N GLY A 251 -5.37 26.72 -22.21
CA GLY A 251 -4.04 26.27 -22.60
C GLY A 251 -2.87 27.03 -22.01
N ASP A 252 -3.10 27.99 -21.14
CA ASP A 252 -2.02 28.63 -20.36
C ASP A 252 -1.45 27.66 -19.33
N ILE A 253 -0.20 27.92 -18.91
CA ILE A 253 0.46 27.14 -17.85
C ILE A 253 0.02 27.73 -16.51
N PRO A 254 -0.61 26.91 -15.63
CA PRO A 254 -1.02 27.41 -14.32
C PRO A 254 0.18 27.83 -13.46
N ILE A 255 0.04 28.92 -12.72
CA ILE A 255 0.95 29.19 -11.61
C ILE A 255 0.71 28.17 -10.50
N THR A 256 1.77 27.74 -9.82
CA THR A 256 1.73 26.65 -8.84
C THR A 256 0.67 26.86 -7.76
N HIS A 257 0.54 28.07 -7.23
CA HIS A 257 -0.43 28.40 -6.19
C HIS A 257 -1.88 28.17 -6.63
N ASP A 258 -2.26 28.63 -7.82
CA ASP A 258 -3.61 28.44 -8.35
C ASP A 258 -3.90 26.99 -8.65
N TYR A 259 -2.92 26.27 -9.21
CA TYR A 259 -3.08 24.86 -9.51
C TYR A 259 -3.21 24.02 -8.23
N THR A 260 -2.44 24.33 -7.19
CA THR A 260 -2.57 23.69 -5.88
C THR A 260 -3.97 23.85 -5.30
N ARG A 261 -4.59 25.02 -5.40
CA ARG A 261 -5.97 25.26 -4.97
C ARG A 261 -6.98 24.41 -5.73
N LEU A 262 -6.81 24.29 -7.04
CA LEU A 262 -7.68 23.42 -7.85
C LEU A 262 -7.51 21.96 -7.45
N GLN A 263 -6.28 21.48 -7.25
CA GLN A 263 -6.00 20.11 -6.80
C GLN A 263 -6.62 19.84 -5.41
N ASN A 264 -6.51 20.79 -4.47
CA ASN A 264 -7.11 20.69 -3.13
C ASN A 264 -8.64 20.51 -3.20
N PHE A 265 -9.29 21.22 -4.11
CA PHE A 265 -10.72 21.07 -4.35
C PHE A 265 -11.03 19.72 -5.00
N LEU A 266 -10.29 19.34 -6.05
CA LEU A 266 -10.53 18.11 -6.81
C LEU A 266 -10.33 16.87 -5.93
N PHE A 267 -9.28 16.83 -5.10
CA PHE A 267 -9.08 15.74 -4.14
C PHE A 267 -10.30 15.56 -3.22
N ARG A 268 -10.80 16.65 -2.62
CA ARG A 268 -11.98 16.60 -1.75
C ARG A 268 -13.24 16.16 -2.51
N TYR A 269 -13.40 16.61 -3.77
CA TYR A 269 -14.51 16.18 -4.60
C TYR A 269 -14.45 14.66 -4.86
N ILE A 270 -13.29 14.16 -5.30
CA ILE A 270 -13.05 12.72 -5.56
C ILE A 270 -13.30 11.91 -4.29
N ALA A 271 -12.72 12.33 -3.17
CA ALA A 271 -12.88 11.64 -1.89
C ALA A 271 -14.35 11.59 -1.42
N ARG A 272 -15.12 12.66 -1.65
CA ARG A 272 -16.56 12.69 -1.33
C ARG A 272 -17.37 11.75 -2.21
N GLU A 273 -17.09 11.73 -3.52
CA GLU A 273 -17.72 10.81 -4.47
C GLU A 273 -17.36 9.35 -4.17
N ALA A 274 -16.10 9.06 -3.84
CA ALA A 274 -15.68 7.74 -3.37
C ALA A 274 -16.49 7.31 -2.13
N GLY A 275 -16.65 8.20 -1.14
CA GLY A 275 -17.50 7.94 0.03
C GLY A 275 -18.98 7.72 -0.31
N ARG A 276 -19.52 8.44 -1.31
CA ARG A 276 -20.88 8.22 -1.83
C ARG A 276 -21.04 6.82 -2.43
N LEU A 277 -19.99 6.33 -3.11
CA LEU A 277 -19.97 5.02 -3.75
C LEU A 277 -19.57 3.87 -2.79
N GLY A 278 -19.25 4.18 -1.54
CA GLY A 278 -18.75 3.20 -0.57
C GLY A 278 -17.36 2.65 -0.95
N LEU A 279 -16.52 3.47 -1.56
CA LEU A 279 -15.14 3.17 -1.88
C LEU A 279 -14.21 3.84 -0.85
N PRO A 280 -13.46 3.10 -0.03
CA PRO A 280 -12.38 3.66 0.76
C PRO A 280 -11.35 4.35 -0.13
N VAL A 281 -10.71 5.39 0.41
CA VAL A 281 -9.63 6.15 -0.24
C VAL A 281 -8.30 5.74 0.36
N HIS A 282 -7.49 5.04 -0.39
CA HIS A 282 -6.13 4.67 -0.04
C HIS A 282 -5.18 5.83 -0.38
N ILE A 283 -4.30 6.19 0.54
CA ILE A 283 -3.35 7.28 0.36
C ILE A 283 -1.96 6.78 0.74
N HIS A 284 -1.02 6.84 -0.20
CA HIS A 284 0.38 6.57 0.08
C HIS A 284 0.93 7.55 1.11
N THR A 285 1.60 7.06 2.16
CA THR A 285 2.21 7.87 3.23
C THR A 285 3.56 7.30 3.66
N GLY A 286 4.48 8.15 4.08
CA GLY A 286 5.79 7.71 4.59
C GLY A 286 6.87 7.63 3.53
N GLY A 287 7.58 6.51 3.45
CA GLY A 287 8.64 6.29 2.47
C GLY A 287 8.14 6.31 1.02
N GLY A 288 9.05 6.21 0.08
CA GLY A 288 8.72 6.14 -1.34
C GLY A 288 9.97 5.90 -2.18
N CYS A 289 9.79 5.55 -3.43
CA CYS A 289 10.87 5.33 -4.37
C CYS A 289 11.33 6.60 -5.09
N GLY A 290 12.49 6.53 -5.74
CA GLY A 290 13.09 7.62 -6.50
C GLY A 290 14.01 8.50 -5.65
N THR A 291 15.09 8.96 -6.28
CA THR A 291 16.13 9.77 -5.63
C THR A 291 15.62 11.14 -5.19
N TYR A 292 14.56 11.64 -5.85
CA TYR A 292 14.00 12.98 -5.60
C TYR A 292 12.71 12.97 -4.79
N PHE A 293 12.37 11.85 -4.14
CA PHE A 293 11.16 11.74 -3.33
C PHE A 293 11.16 12.72 -2.15
N MET A 294 10.06 13.46 -1.96
CA MET A 294 9.91 14.46 -0.92
C MET A 294 9.36 13.87 0.39
N LEU A 295 10.24 13.32 1.23
CA LEU A 295 9.85 12.65 2.47
C LEU A 295 8.93 13.47 3.37
N LEU A 296 9.20 14.76 3.60
CA LEU A 296 8.33 15.59 4.45
C LEU A 296 6.97 15.85 3.84
N GLY A 297 6.86 15.83 2.52
CA GLY A 297 5.59 15.96 1.79
C GLY A 297 4.67 14.77 1.94
N SER A 298 5.21 13.59 2.28
CA SER A 298 4.46 12.35 2.49
C SER A 298 4.04 12.11 3.95
N ASN A 299 4.31 13.07 4.85
CA ASN A 299 3.89 12.99 6.25
C ASN A 299 2.36 12.92 6.37
N PRO A 300 1.76 11.85 6.91
CA PRO A 300 0.31 11.70 7.03
C PRO A 300 -0.36 12.79 7.88
N ALA A 301 0.37 13.46 8.79
CA ALA A 301 -0.17 14.57 9.56
C ALA A 301 -0.59 15.76 8.67
N LEU A 302 -0.03 15.90 7.48
CA LEU A 302 -0.42 16.92 6.50
C LEU A 302 -1.85 16.72 5.96
N LEU A 303 -2.40 15.51 6.06
CA LEU A 303 -3.79 15.22 5.73
C LEU A 303 -4.81 15.75 6.75
N GLU A 304 -4.37 16.34 7.86
CA GLU A 304 -5.28 16.69 8.95
C GLU A 304 -6.43 17.61 8.50
N SER A 305 -6.17 18.55 7.60
CA SER A 305 -7.20 19.45 7.04
C SER A 305 -8.29 18.69 6.27
N VAL A 306 -7.95 17.59 5.61
CA VAL A 306 -8.87 16.68 4.89
C VAL A 306 -9.63 15.81 5.90
N LEU A 307 -8.91 15.20 6.82
CA LEU A 307 -9.47 14.26 7.80
C LEU A 307 -10.37 14.96 8.84
N ASN A 308 -10.25 16.29 8.97
CA ASN A 308 -11.12 17.14 9.79
C ASN A 308 -12.31 17.72 9.00
N ASP A 309 -12.38 17.52 7.68
CA ASP A 309 -13.47 18.07 6.86
C ASP A 309 -14.80 17.32 7.12
N PRO A 310 -15.84 18.00 7.69
CA PRO A 310 -17.10 17.33 7.97
C PRO A 310 -17.80 16.76 6.73
N SER A 311 -17.54 17.32 5.54
CA SER A 311 -18.13 16.84 4.28
C SER A 311 -17.59 15.47 3.84
N LEU A 312 -16.45 15.04 4.40
CA LEU A 312 -15.79 13.78 4.10
C LEU A 312 -16.03 12.70 5.17
N ARG A 313 -16.99 12.94 6.09
CA ARG A 313 -17.25 12.04 7.22
C ARG A 313 -17.74 10.65 6.82
N LYS A 314 -18.32 10.51 5.64
CA LYS A 314 -18.77 9.23 5.08
C LYS A 314 -17.69 8.50 4.26
N THR A 315 -16.56 9.13 4.04
CA THR A 315 -15.42 8.55 3.31
C THR A 315 -14.48 7.90 4.29
N ASN A 316 -14.20 6.62 4.12
CA ASN A 316 -13.13 5.93 4.86
C ASN A 316 -11.79 6.21 4.17
N PHE A 317 -10.79 6.59 4.95
CA PHE A 317 -9.42 6.81 4.51
C PHE A 317 -8.51 5.72 5.06
N VAL A 318 -7.66 5.17 4.21
CA VAL A 318 -6.64 4.20 4.59
C VAL A 318 -5.26 4.82 4.35
N LEU A 319 -4.53 5.04 5.43
CA LEU A 319 -3.16 5.54 5.40
C LEU A 319 -2.23 4.36 5.13
N LEU A 320 -1.88 4.17 3.85
CA LEU A 320 -1.01 3.08 3.44
C LEU A 320 0.37 3.25 4.06
N HIS A 321 1.02 2.12 4.34
CA HIS A 321 2.34 2.06 4.96
C HIS A 321 2.41 2.61 6.38
N GLY A 322 1.27 3.04 6.95
CA GLY A 322 1.21 3.52 8.33
C GLY A 322 2.21 4.64 8.64
N GLY A 323 2.52 5.52 7.68
CA GLY A 323 3.52 6.57 7.84
C GLY A 323 4.96 6.04 7.90
N ALA A 324 5.28 5.00 7.14
CA ALA A 324 6.59 4.32 7.11
C ALA A 324 7.78 5.27 7.31
N GLY A 325 8.72 4.87 8.15
CA GLY A 325 9.84 5.70 8.56
C GLY A 325 9.53 6.57 9.79
N PRO A 326 9.70 7.90 9.72
CA PRO A 326 9.63 8.75 10.90
C PRO A 326 8.21 9.13 11.33
N PHE A 327 7.18 8.81 10.54
CA PHE A 327 5.83 9.38 10.74
C PHE A 327 4.84 8.41 11.39
N THR A 328 5.23 7.19 11.69
CA THR A 328 4.36 6.14 12.27
C THR A 328 3.61 6.60 13.52
N LYS A 329 4.27 7.37 14.39
CA LYS A 329 3.63 7.90 15.61
C LYS A 329 2.51 8.90 15.32
N TYR A 330 2.57 9.65 14.23
CA TYR A 330 1.47 10.55 13.85
C TYR A 330 0.23 9.78 13.43
N VAL A 331 0.40 8.61 12.82
CA VAL A 331 -0.72 7.75 12.41
C VAL A 331 -1.55 7.34 13.61
N ASN A 332 -0.94 6.96 14.74
CA ASN A 332 -1.67 6.63 15.99
C ASN A 332 -2.65 7.73 16.40
N TYR A 333 -2.23 9.00 16.30
CA TYR A 333 -3.13 10.13 16.62
C TYR A 333 -4.20 10.36 15.55
N LEU A 334 -3.92 10.06 14.28
CA LEU A 334 -4.90 10.20 13.19
C LEU A 334 -5.97 9.11 13.26
N LEU A 335 -5.64 7.93 13.77
CA LEU A 335 -6.57 6.80 13.93
C LEU A 335 -7.68 7.09 14.97
N MET A 336 -7.55 8.11 15.82
CA MET A 336 -8.66 8.57 16.68
C MET A 336 -9.89 9.00 15.86
N LYS A 337 -9.73 9.36 14.61
CA LYS A 337 -10.83 9.75 13.72
C LYS A 337 -11.58 8.50 13.25
N PRO A 338 -12.94 8.44 13.39
CA PRO A 338 -13.70 7.18 13.22
C PRO A 338 -13.60 6.58 11.81
N ASN A 339 -13.31 7.37 10.80
CA ASN A 339 -13.22 6.98 9.39
C ASN A 339 -11.78 6.90 8.85
N VAL A 340 -10.78 6.79 9.74
CA VAL A 340 -9.37 6.65 9.38
C VAL A 340 -8.86 5.29 9.81
N TYR A 341 -8.21 4.60 8.90
CA TYR A 341 -7.58 3.28 9.01
C TYR A 341 -6.14 3.37 8.54
N ALA A 342 -5.33 2.37 8.84
CA ALA A 342 -3.97 2.26 8.31
C ALA A 342 -3.61 0.80 8.05
N ASP A 343 -2.63 0.58 7.20
CA ASP A 343 -1.92 -0.69 7.11
C ASP A 343 -0.44 -0.52 7.44
N PHE A 344 0.27 -1.62 7.60
CA PHE A 344 1.72 -1.62 7.81
C PHE A 344 2.48 -2.28 6.65
N SER A 345 1.92 -2.20 5.44
CA SER A 345 2.58 -2.57 4.19
C SER A 345 3.89 -1.79 4.00
N GLU A 346 4.71 -2.10 3.00
CA GLU A 346 6.05 -1.54 2.79
C GLU A 346 7.00 -1.79 3.98
N GLN A 347 6.59 -1.44 5.22
CA GLN A 347 7.39 -1.67 6.42
C GLN A 347 7.78 -3.15 6.61
N THR A 348 6.98 -4.06 6.08
CA THR A 348 7.19 -5.52 6.12
C THR A 348 8.47 -5.97 5.41
N TRP A 349 8.95 -5.20 4.43
CA TRP A 349 10.21 -5.46 3.72
C TRP A 349 11.22 -4.31 3.83
N LEU A 350 10.84 -3.15 4.36
CA LEU A 350 11.73 -1.99 4.48
C LEU A 350 12.60 -2.04 5.74
N ILE A 351 12.07 -2.60 6.83
CA ILE A 351 12.73 -2.65 8.14
C ILE A 351 12.79 -4.08 8.70
N SER A 352 13.64 -4.31 9.71
CA SER A 352 13.76 -5.62 10.34
C SER A 352 12.47 -6.01 11.06
N THR A 353 12.18 -7.31 11.11
CA THR A 353 11.02 -7.90 11.83
C THR A 353 10.91 -7.40 13.27
N ARG A 354 12.05 -7.25 13.96
CA ARG A 354 12.09 -6.70 15.32
C ARG A 354 11.59 -5.26 15.38
N LYS A 355 12.05 -4.38 14.49
CA LYS A 355 11.56 -2.99 14.44
C LYS A 355 10.08 -2.92 14.04
N LEU A 356 9.68 -3.77 13.12
CA LEU A 356 8.28 -3.87 12.73
C LEU A 356 7.41 -4.30 13.91
N SER A 357 7.88 -5.23 14.77
CA SER A 357 7.11 -5.68 15.93
C SER A 357 6.84 -4.55 16.95
N GLU A 358 7.76 -3.60 17.11
CA GLU A 358 7.56 -2.43 17.96
C GLU A 358 6.46 -1.51 17.39
N ILE A 359 6.47 -1.29 16.07
CA ILE A 359 5.47 -0.47 15.37
C ILE A 359 4.08 -1.14 15.42
N VAL A 360 4.01 -2.44 15.15
CA VAL A 360 2.76 -3.20 15.22
C VAL A 360 2.19 -3.18 16.63
N ARG A 361 3.06 -3.32 17.66
CA ARG A 361 2.63 -3.18 19.07
C ARG A 361 2.03 -1.81 19.32
N ASP A 362 2.70 -0.71 18.95
CA ASP A 362 2.19 0.65 19.08
C ASP A 362 0.78 0.78 18.47
N PHE A 363 0.57 0.25 17.27
CA PHE A 363 -0.74 0.29 16.61
C PHE A 363 -1.81 -0.51 17.35
N LEU A 364 -1.48 -1.72 17.83
CA LEU A 364 -2.42 -2.60 18.53
C LEU A 364 -2.81 -2.07 19.93
N GLU A 365 -1.91 -1.38 20.60
CA GLU A 365 -2.19 -0.74 21.89
C GLU A 365 -3.15 0.45 21.77
N TRP A 366 -3.19 1.12 20.60
CA TRP A 366 -4.02 2.31 20.40
C TRP A 366 -5.37 2.01 19.74
N TYR A 367 -5.37 1.43 18.53
CA TYR A 367 -6.60 1.22 17.73
C TYR A 367 -6.53 -0.11 16.96
N PRO A 368 -6.55 -1.26 17.63
CA PRO A 368 -6.37 -2.56 16.99
C PRO A 368 -7.40 -2.86 15.90
N GLU A 369 -8.62 -2.29 15.99
CA GLU A 369 -9.71 -2.46 15.04
C GLU A 369 -9.55 -1.66 13.73
N LYS A 370 -8.45 -0.92 13.57
CA LYS A 370 -8.21 -0.04 12.43
C LYS A 370 -6.92 -0.33 11.68
N ILE A 371 -6.18 -1.33 12.14
CA ILE A 371 -4.89 -1.71 11.56
C ILE A 371 -5.06 -2.95 10.70
N MET A 372 -4.47 -2.92 9.51
CA MET A 372 -4.55 -3.98 8.53
C MET A 372 -3.15 -4.40 8.07
N PHE A 373 -3.05 -5.67 7.68
CA PHE A 373 -1.89 -6.21 6.99
C PHE A 373 -1.89 -5.77 5.53
N GLY A 374 -0.71 -5.50 4.98
CA GLY A 374 -0.44 -5.32 3.57
C GLY A 374 0.99 -5.75 3.26
N THR A 375 1.23 -6.22 2.05
CA THR A 375 2.57 -6.61 1.61
C THR A 375 3.31 -5.47 0.94
N ASP A 376 2.62 -4.71 0.09
CA ASP A 376 3.23 -3.82 -0.89
C ASP A 376 4.22 -4.58 -1.80
N LEU A 377 3.89 -5.85 -2.11
CA LEU A 377 4.69 -6.64 -3.04
C LEU A 377 4.64 -6.05 -4.45
N TYR A 378 5.72 -6.21 -5.18
CA TYR A 378 5.87 -5.65 -6.53
C TYR A 378 6.80 -6.53 -7.38
N PRO A 379 6.69 -6.52 -8.72
CA PRO A 379 7.66 -7.17 -9.59
C PRO A 379 9.02 -6.48 -9.52
N ASN A 380 10.08 -7.30 -9.55
CA ASN A 380 11.46 -6.81 -9.49
C ASN A 380 12.34 -7.64 -10.46
N THR A 381 13.42 -8.27 -9.97
CA THR A 381 14.28 -9.10 -10.82
C THR A 381 13.70 -10.50 -11.03
N PRO A 382 14.14 -11.25 -12.06
CA PRO A 382 13.67 -12.62 -12.24
C PRO A 382 13.94 -13.55 -11.05
N GLU A 383 15.04 -13.32 -10.30
CA GLU A 383 15.43 -14.10 -9.13
C GLU A 383 14.64 -13.73 -7.88
N ILE A 384 14.39 -12.42 -7.72
CA ILE A 384 13.68 -11.84 -6.58
C ILE A 384 12.54 -11.02 -7.16
N ASN A 385 11.38 -11.62 -7.24
CA ASN A 385 10.22 -11.02 -7.85
C ASN A 385 9.08 -10.95 -6.82
N TRP A 386 7.87 -10.61 -7.25
CA TRP A 386 6.73 -10.43 -6.37
C TRP A 386 6.45 -11.64 -5.46
N GLU A 387 6.76 -12.85 -5.90
CA GLU A 387 6.61 -14.08 -5.13
C GLU A 387 7.54 -14.10 -3.90
N GLU A 388 8.82 -13.81 -4.10
CA GLU A 388 9.81 -13.80 -3.02
C GLU A 388 9.61 -12.62 -2.08
N ILE A 389 9.28 -11.45 -2.63
CA ILE A 389 8.95 -10.27 -1.84
C ILE A 389 7.70 -10.55 -1.02
N GLY A 390 6.65 -11.11 -1.63
CA GLY A 390 5.42 -11.52 -0.95
C GLY A 390 5.67 -12.55 0.16
N TRP A 391 6.54 -13.54 -0.07
CA TRP A 391 6.91 -14.50 0.95
C TRP A 391 7.63 -13.82 2.13
N GLN A 392 8.64 -13.03 1.85
CA GLN A 392 9.40 -12.31 2.88
C GLN A 392 8.50 -11.40 3.71
N THR A 393 7.65 -10.61 3.07
CA THR A 393 6.75 -9.67 3.74
C THR A 393 5.74 -10.38 4.63
N THR A 394 5.16 -11.46 4.13
CA THR A 394 4.20 -12.27 4.89
C THR A 394 4.85 -12.91 6.12
N GLN A 395 6.06 -13.46 5.97
CA GLN A 395 6.80 -14.02 7.10
C GLN A 395 7.17 -12.93 8.12
N SER A 396 7.71 -11.81 7.66
CA SER A 396 8.07 -10.66 8.51
C SER A 396 6.88 -10.14 9.29
N ALA A 397 5.72 -9.97 8.65
CA ALA A 397 4.50 -9.49 9.28
C ALA A 397 4.00 -10.43 10.39
N ARG A 398 3.93 -11.73 10.10
CA ARG A 398 3.45 -12.75 11.05
C ARG A 398 4.37 -12.90 12.26
N GLU A 399 5.67 -12.92 12.03
CA GLU A 399 6.66 -12.98 13.10
C GLU A 399 6.66 -11.69 13.94
N ALA A 400 6.60 -10.50 13.31
CA ALA A 400 6.50 -9.22 14.01
C ALA A 400 5.24 -9.15 14.89
N LEU A 401 4.11 -9.58 14.36
CA LEU A 401 2.84 -9.65 15.09
C LEU A 401 2.95 -10.62 16.28
N ALA A 402 3.53 -11.79 16.09
CA ALA A 402 3.74 -12.75 17.17
C ALA A 402 4.66 -12.22 18.27
N ILE A 403 5.75 -11.51 17.91
CA ILE A 403 6.65 -10.86 18.88
C ILE A 403 5.90 -9.77 19.66
N ALA A 404 5.17 -8.90 18.98
CA ALA A 404 4.38 -7.83 19.59
C ALA A 404 3.38 -8.38 20.63
N LEU A 405 2.55 -9.33 20.19
CA LEU A 405 1.54 -9.95 21.04
C LEU A 405 2.14 -10.77 22.19
N THR A 406 3.29 -11.43 21.97
CA THR A 406 4.01 -12.11 23.04
C THR A 406 4.48 -11.11 24.09
N GLY A 407 5.00 -9.95 23.69
CA GLY A 407 5.39 -8.88 24.61
C GLY A 407 4.19 -8.37 25.43
N MET A 408 3.07 -8.06 24.77
CA MET A 408 1.84 -7.60 25.44
C MET A 408 1.30 -8.63 26.45
N MET A 409 1.38 -9.94 26.14
CA MET A 409 1.03 -10.99 27.11
C MET A 409 2.00 -11.04 28.29
N GLN A 410 3.30 -10.90 28.05
CA GLN A 410 4.32 -10.91 29.12
C GLN A 410 4.22 -9.71 30.06
N ASP A 411 3.81 -8.55 29.50
CA ASP A 411 3.56 -7.33 30.26
C ASP A 411 2.21 -7.36 31.02
N GLY A 412 1.39 -8.41 30.79
CA GLY A 412 0.10 -8.58 31.44
C GLY A 412 -1.03 -7.71 30.87
N GLU A 413 -0.83 -7.15 29.69
CA GLU A 413 -1.82 -6.27 29.02
C GLU A 413 -2.96 -7.06 28.39
N ILE A 414 -2.68 -8.24 27.85
CA ILE A 414 -3.64 -9.10 27.16
C ILE A 414 -3.50 -10.56 27.56
N THR A 415 -4.60 -11.33 27.39
CA THR A 415 -4.58 -12.79 27.49
C THR A 415 -4.15 -13.42 26.14
N ARG A 416 -3.81 -14.72 26.15
CA ARG A 416 -3.53 -15.46 24.92
C ARG A 416 -4.70 -15.48 23.93
N GLU A 417 -5.92 -15.59 24.45
CA GLU A 417 -7.14 -15.55 23.65
C GLU A 417 -7.27 -14.19 22.93
N ARG A 418 -7.05 -13.10 23.68
CA ARG A 418 -7.05 -11.75 23.09
C ARG A 418 -5.93 -11.55 22.10
N ALA A 419 -4.75 -12.14 22.30
CA ALA A 419 -3.65 -12.09 21.35
C ALA A 419 -4.04 -12.74 20.01
N LEU A 420 -4.70 -13.90 20.02
CA LEU A 420 -5.20 -14.55 18.80
C LEU A 420 -6.28 -13.72 18.11
N GLU A 421 -7.21 -13.15 18.87
CA GLU A 421 -8.23 -12.24 18.34
C GLU A 421 -7.58 -11.02 17.63
N LEU A 422 -6.61 -10.36 18.26
CA LEU A 422 -5.87 -9.24 17.67
C LEU A 422 -5.10 -9.65 16.39
N ALA A 423 -4.56 -10.87 16.36
CA ALA A 423 -3.90 -11.38 15.18
C ALA A 423 -4.89 -11.59 14.01
N HIS A 424 -6.08 -12.13 14.27
CA HIS A 424 -7.15 -12.22 13.28
C HIS A 424 -7.61 -10.85 12.79
N MET A 425 -7.80 -9.90 13.71
CA MET A 425 -8.18 -8.54 13.36
C MET A 425 -7.17 -7.91 12.39
N ALA A 426 -5.88 -7.94 12.72
CA ALA A 426 -4.83 -7.30 11.92
C ALA A 426 -4.62 -7.98 10.56
N LEU A 427 -4.67 -9.32 10.51
CA LEU A 427 -4.39 -10.07 9.28
C LEU A 427 -5.61 -10.23 8.36
N HIS A 428 -6.83 -10.13 8.90
CA HIS A 428 -8.03 -10.47 8.12
C HIS A 428 -9.25 -9.61 8.46
N ASP A 429 -9.71 -9.61 9.73
CA ASP A 429 -11.07 -9.21 10.06
C ASP A 429 -11.33 -7.71 9.87
N ASN A 430 -10.33 -6.86 10.15
CA ASN A 430 -10.44 -5.41 9.96
C ASN A 430 -10.64 -5.07 8.47
N ALA A 431 -9.87 -5.70 7.58
CA ALA A 431 -10.02 -5.53 6.14
C ALA A 431 -11.38 -6.07 5.66
N ALA A 432 -11.74 -7.30 6.06
CA ALA A 432 -13.03 -7.88 5.72
C ALA A 432 -14.21 -6.98 6.15
N LYS A 433 -14.13 -6.38 7.33
CA LYS A 433 -15.14 -5.43 7.85
C LYS A 433 -15.16 -4.14 7.05
N LEU A 434 -14.00 -3.55 6.75
CA LEU A 434 -13.90 -2.27 6.02
C LEU A 434 -14.49 -2.38 4.61
N TYR A 435 -14.22 -3.50 3.92
CA TYR A 435 -14.70 -3.72 2.54
C TYR A 435 -16.05 -4.44 2.46
N GLY A 436 -16.65 -4.77 3.60
CA GLY A 436 -17.98 -5.41 3.65
C GLY A 436 -17.98 -6.89 3.21
N TRP A 437 -16.87 -7.60 3.43
CA TRP A 437 -16.71 -9.03 3.09
C TRP A 437 -16.96 -9.97 4.29
N THR A 438 -17.36 -9.43 5.42
CA THR A 438 -17.82 -10.26 6.53
C THR A 438 -19.02 -11.08 6.09
N GLU A 439 -18.98 -12.40 6.26
CA GLU A 439 -20.17 -13.24 6.07
C GLU A 439 -21.31 -12.63 6.89
N ALA A 440 -22.42 -12.30 6.21
CA ALA A 440 -23.64 -12.01 6.93
C ALA A 440 -23.85 -13.19 7.89
N ALA A 441 -23.88 -12.90 9.19
CA ALA A 441 -24.09 -13.91 10.21
C ALA A 441 -25.23 -14.82 9.77
N LYS A 442 -24.88 -16.08 9.49
CA LYS A 442 -25.85 -17.11 9.08
C LYS A 442 -26.88 -17.32 10.16
#